data_b4f0f49432eab3a66fea2efd7feb7c34
#
_entry.id   b4f0f49432eab3a66fea2efd7feb7c34
#
_cell.length_a   1.000
_cell.length_b   1.000
_cell.length_c   1.000
_cell.angle_alpha   90.00
_cell.angle_beta   90.00
_cell.angle_gamma   90.00
#
_symmetry.space_group_name_H-M   'P 1'
#
loop_
_entity.id
_entity.type
_entity.pdbx_description
1 polymer ?
#
loop_
_entity_poly.entity_id
_entity_poly.type
_entity_poly.pdbx_seq_one_letter_code
_entity_poly.pdbx_strand_id
1 'polypeptide(L)'
;MPSFDVVSRVDFQEIDNAIANALREITNRYDFKGSNTTLERNEKVITIVTEDDLKLTEVNEILISHFVRRKLDPLALGKKDKEKAGGDRIRQTISLVEGIEQDISKKITSEIKSSKMKIQAKINGNELRIDGKKRDDLQSAMQLIEDLKIGIPVQFINFRD
;
A
#
# COMPACT_ATOMS: atom_id res chain seq x y z
N MET A 1 -6.82 25.57 -15.70
CA MET A 1 -6.94 25.48 -14.24
C MET A 1 -5.89 24.53 -13.69
N PRO A 2 -5.22 24.88 -12.59
CA PRO A 2 -4.33 23.93 -11.93
C PRO A 2 -5.07 22.67 -11.53
N SER A 3 -4.37 21.53 -11.67
CA SER A 3 -4.95 20.22 -11.35
C SER A 3 -3.87 19.24 -10.93
N PHE A 4 -4.29 18.15 -10.29
CA PHE A 4 -3.44 16.99 -10.04
C PHE A 4 -4.29 15.74 -9.96
N ASP A 5 -3.64 14.59 -10.06
CA ASP A 5 -4.33 13.31 -9.96
C ASP A 5 -3.99 12.65 -8.61
N VAL A 6 -4.99 12.05 -7.98
CA VAL A 6 -4.85 11.21 -6.80
C VAL A 6 -4.93 9.77 -7.26
N VAL A 7 -3.88 9.03 -7.02
CA VAL A 7 -3.78 7.64 -7.47
C VAL A 7 -3.28 6.74 -6.34
N SER A 8 -3.55 5.46 -6.46
CA SER A 8 -2.96 4.44 -5.59
C SER A 8 -2.32 3.40 -6.49
N ARG A 9 -1.04 3.57 -6.74
CA ARG A 9 -0.27 2.72 -7.66
C ARG A 9 0.78 1.94 -6.90
N VAL A 10 1.08 0.75 -7.40
CA VAL A 10 2.05 -0.16 -6.81
C VAL A 10 3.20 -0.35 -7.80
N ASP A 11 4.42 -0.22 -7.30
CA ASP A 11 5.61 -0.54 -8.08
C ASP A 11 6.02 -1.98 -7.79
N PHE A 12 5.59 -2.91 -8.64
CA PHE A 12 5.85 -4.33 -8.43
C PHE A 12 7.34 -4.66 -8.46
N GLN A 13 8.14 -3.94 -9.25
CA GLN A 13 9.59 -4.17 -9.29
C GLN A 13 10.21 -3.83 -7.93
N GLU A 14 9.80 -2.72 -7.32
CA GLU A 14 10.31 -2.34 -6.00
C GLU A 14 9.82 -3.30 -4.92
N ILE A 15 8.61 -3.81 -5.04
CA ILE A 15 8.10 -4.85 -4.13
C ILE A 15 8.96 -6.11 -4.26
N ASP A 16 9.27 -6.54 -5.47
CA ASP A 16 10.12 -7.71 -5.68
C ASP A 16 11.52 -7.50 -5.11
N ASN A 17 12.07 -6.29 -5.21
CA ASN A 17 13.35 -5.95 -4.60
C ASN A 17 13.27 -6.01 -3.07
N ALA A 18 12.18 -5.50 -2.49
CA ALA A 18 11.97 -5.56 -1.04
C ALA A 18 11.87 -7.01 -0.57
N ILE A 19 11.14 -7.85 -1.31
CA ILE A 19 10.98 -9.28 -1.00
C ILE A 19 12.34 -9.98 -1.06
N ALA A 20 13.13 -9.73 -2.11
CA ALA A 20 14.45 -10.33 -2.24
C ALA A 20 15.37 -9.97 -1.07
N ASN A 21 15.33 -8.69 -0.65
CA ASN A 21 16.12 -8.23 0.48
C ASN A 21 15.63 -8.83 1.79
N ALA A 22 14.31 -8.93 1.97
CA ALA A 22 13.71 -9.55 3.16
C ALA A 22 14.11 -11.04 3.25
N LEU A 23 14.06 -11.76 2.13
CA LEU A 23 14.48 -13.18 2.09
C LEU A 23 15.96 -13.32 2.43
N ARG A 24 16.81 -12.43 1.94
CA ARG A 24 18.24 -12.46 2.25
C ARG A 24 18.45 -12.27 3.75
N GLU A 25 17.75 -11.35 4.38
CA GLU A 25 17.83 -11.16 5.83
C GLU A 25 17.36 -12.40 6.57
N ILE A 26 16.20 -12.96 6.19
CA ILE A 26 15.63 -14.16 6.82
C ILE A 26 16.63 -15.34 6.71
N THR A 27 17.21 -15.55 5.53
CA THR A 27 18.18 -16.62 5.28
C THR A 27 19.40 -16.48 6.18
N ASN A 28 19.83 -15.26 6.47
CA ASN A 28 21.03 -14.99 7.26
C ASN A 28 20.76 -14.93 8.77
N ARG A 29 19.51 -14.95 9.20
CA ARG A 29 19.16 -14.87 10.62
C ARG A 29 19.25 -16.26 11.25
N TYR A 30 19.92 -16.32 12.39
CA TYR A 30 20.08 -17.57 13.14
C TYR A 30 18.74 -18.16 13.59
N ASP A 31 17.80 -17.29 14.02
CA ASP A 31 16.50 -17.72 14.52
C ASP A 31 15.58 -18.30 13.43
N PHE A 32 15.93 -18.14 12.17
CA PHE A 32 15.21 -18.75 11.03
C PHE A 32 15.91 -19.99 10.45
N LYS A 33 16.98 -20.41 11.06
CA LYS A 33 17.75 -21.56 10.55
C LYS A 33 16.88 -22.81 10.61
N GLY A 34 16.73 -23.49 9.47
CA GLY A 34 15.92 -24.71 9.39
C GLY A 34 14.41 -24.47 9.32
N SER A 35 13.94 -23.22 9.32
CA SER A 35 12.50 -22.94 9.26
C SER A 35 11.89 -23.16 7.87
N ASN A 36 12.71 -23.18 6.82
CA ASN A 36 12.26 -23.27 5.42
C ASN A 36 11.20 -22.20 5.09
N THR A 37 11.39 -21.00 5.61
CA THR A 37 10.47 -19.88 5.36
C THR A 37 10.54 -19.47 3.89
N THR A 38 9.37 -19.31 3.27
CA THR A 38 9.27 -18.82 1.90
C THR A 38 8.49 -17.51 1.88
N LEU A 39 8.84 -16.67 0.93
CA LEU A 39 8.22 -15.36 0.75
C LEU A 39 8.28 -15.06 -0.74
N GLU A 40 7.12 -14.99 -1.38
CA GLU A 40 7.06 -14.79 -2.83
C GLU A 40 5.82 -13.99 -3.22
N ARG A 41 5.92 -13.33 -4.35
CA ARG A 41 4.80 -12.58 -4.91
C ARG A 41 4.38 -13.23 -6.23
N ASN A 42 3.07 -13.33 -6.40
CA ASN A 42 2.46 -13.71 -7.67
C ASN A 42 1.34 -12.70 -7.95
N GLU A 43 1.53 -11.87 -8.97
CA GLU A 43 0.63 -10.77 -9.32
C GLU A 43 0.41 -9.85 -8.12
N LYS A 44 -0.81 -9.73 -7.61
CA LYS A 44 -1.16 -8.84 -6.48
C LYS A 44 -1.21 -9.56 -5.15
N VAL A 45 -0.59 -10.73 -5.05
CA VAL A 45 -0.62 -11.53 -3.83
C VAL A 45 0.80 -11.88 -3.39
N ILE A 46 1.10 -11.60 -2.12
CA ILE A 46 2.34 -12.07 -1.48
C ILE A 46 1.96 -13.27 -0.62
N THR A 47 2.72 -14.36 -0.74
CA THR A 47 2.50 -15.57 0.05
C THR A 47 3.71 -15.82 0.94
N ILE A 48 3.44 -15.99 2.23
CA ILE A 48 4.46 -16.34 3.23
C ILE A 48 4.11 -17.73 3.76
N VAL A 49 5.09 -18.64 3.78
CA VAL A 49 4.94 -19.93 4.46
C VAL A 49 6.08 -20.02 5.47
N THR A 50 5.74 -20.29 6.73
CA THR A 50 6.73 -20.37 7.81
C THR A 50 6.26 -21.39 8.85
N GLU A 51 7.09 -21.61 9.89
CA GLU A 51 6.84 -22.72 10.81
C GLU A 51 5.77 -22.46 11.86
N ASP A 52 5.59 -21.23 12.33
CA ASP A 52 4.62 -20.90 13.38
C ASP A 52 4.21 -19.43 13.35
N ASP A 53 3.27 -19.06 14.24
CA ASP A 53 2.76 -17.70 14.32
C ASP A 53 3.81 -16.68 14.75
N LEU A 54 4.73 -17.06 15.62
CA LEU A 54 5.78 -16.16 16.06
C LEU A 54 6.71 -15.80 14.90
N LYS A 55 7.12 -16.81 14.13
CA LYS A 55 7.94 -16.58 12.93
C LYS A 55 7.19 -15.75 11.91
N LEU A 56 5.89 -15.99 11.75
CA LEU A 56 5.08 -15.23 10.82
C LEU A 56 5.07 -13.74 11.18
N THR A 57 4.91 -13.41 12.47
CA THR A 57 4.98 -12.03 12.93
C THR A 57 6.34 -11.41 12.59
N GLU A 58 7.42 -12.15 12.83
CA GLU A 58 8.77 -11.67 12.52
C GLU A 58 8.97 -11.46 11.01
N VAL A 59 8.47 -12.36 10.17
CA VAL A 59 8.54 -12.21 8.71
C VAL A 59 7.81 -10.95 8.26
N ASN A 60 6.61 -10.70 8.82
CA ASN A 60 5.85 -9.48 8.49
C ASN A 60 6.63 -8.21 8.88
N GLU A 61 7.26 -8.20 10.05
CA GLU A 61 8.07 -7.06 10.49
C GLU A 61 9.27 -6.83 9.57
N ILE A 62 9.94 -7.88 9.17
CA ILE A 62 11.08 -7.82 8.24
C ILE A 62 10.62 -7.27 6.89
N LEU A 63 9.49 -7.76 6.38
CA LEU A 63 8.94 -7.32 5.10
C LEU A 63 8.59 -5.82 5.14
N ILE A 64 7.92 -5.37 6.21
CA ILE A 64 7.58 -3.96 6.40
C ILE A 64 8.84 -3.10 6.43
N SER A 65 9.87 -3.54 7.14
CA SER A 65 11.15 -2.84 7.22
C SER A 65 11.76 -2.64 5.83
N HIS A 66 11.73 -3.66 4.99
CA HIS A 66 12.29 -3.58 3.65
C HIS A 66 11.40 -2.77 2.69
N PHE A 67 10.09 -2.76 2.91
CA PHE A 67 9.19 -1.83 2.20
C PHE A 67 9.61 -0.38 2.48
N VAL A 68 9.77 -0.04 3.75
CA VAL A 68 10.16 1.31 4.16
C VAL A 68 11.50 1.70 3.56
N ARG A 69 12.48 0.82 3.59
CA ARG A 69 13.81 1.06 3.03
C ARG A 69 13.78 1.32 1.53
N ARG A 70 12.84 0.70 0.81
CA ARG A 70 12.65 0.89 -0.63
C ARG A 70 11.66 2.00 -0.95
N LYS A 71 11.26 2.79 0.05
CA LYS A 71 10.31 3.91 -0.07
C LYS A 71 8.93 3.47 -0.55
N LEU A 72 8.56 2.24 -0.21
CA LEU A 72 7.22 1.73 -0.42
C LEU A 72 6.38 1.99 0.83
N ASP A 73 5.10 2.33 0.61
CA ASP A 73 4.17 2.54 1.71
C ASP A 73 3.72 1.17 2.25
N PRO A 74 3.91 0.88 3.55
CA PRO A 74 3.41 -0.37 4.13
C PRO A 74 1.91 -0.57 4.01
N LEU A 75 1.13 0.49 3.80
CA LEU A 75 -0.31 0.39 3.55
C LEU A 75 -0.64 -0.36 2.26
N ALA A 76 0.33 -0.54 1.36
CA ALA A 76 0.17 -1.39 0.19
C ALA A 76 -0.07 -2.85 0.55
N LEU A 77 0.38 -3.27 1.75
CA LEU A 77 0.11 -4.60 2.29
C LEU A 77 -1.31 -4.59 2.87
N GLY A 78 -2.27 -5.04 2.08
CA GLY A 78 -3.68 -4.98 2.43
C GLY A 78 -4.16 -6.16 3.27
N LYS A 79 -5.25 -6.77 2.83
CA LYS A 79 -5.88 -7.86 3.58
C LYS A 79 -4.95 -9.06 3.73
N LYS A 80 -4.88 -9.60 4.94
CA LYS A 80 -4.09 -10.80 5.28
C LYS A 80 -5.01 -11.93 5.67
N ASP A 81 -4.84 -13.07 5.02
CA ASP A 81 -5.55 -14.29 5.34
C ASP A 81 -4.55 -15.37 5.73
N LYS A 82 -4.84 -16.06 6.83
CA LYS A 82 -3.94 -17.08 7.37
C LYS A 82 -4.64 -18.44 7.35
N GLU A 83 -3.89 -19.48 6.96
CA GLU A 83 -4.39 -20.86 6.96
C GLU A 83 -3.25 -21.82 7.32
N LYS A 84 -3.63 -23.04 7.68
CA LYS A 84 -2.63 -24.06 7.95
C LYS A 84 -2.05 -24.59 6.63
N ALA A 85 -0.74 -24.78 6.63
CA ALA A 85 -0.04 -25.46 5.54
C ALA A 85 0.40 -26.84 6.03
N GLY A 86 0.85 -27.71 5.11
CA GLY A 86 1.30 -29.04 5.49
C GLY A 86 2.42 -29.02 6.52
N GLY A 87 2.51 -30.05 7.37
CA GLY A 87 3.59 -30.21 8.35
C GLY A 87 3.56 -29.20 9.48
N ASP A 88 2.38 -28.84 9.96
CA ASP A 88 2.17 -27.87 11.04
C ASP A 88 2.69 -26.46 10.72
N ARG A 89 2.86 -26.17 9.45
CA ARG A 89 3.30 -24.86 8.98
C ARG A 89 2.11 -23.94 8.78
N ILE A 90 2.39 -22.66 8.63
CA ILE A 90 1.37 -21.63 8.42
C ILE A 90 1.61 -20.95 7.09
N ARG A 91 0.54 -20.72 6.34
CA ARG A 91 0.54 -19.92 5.12
C ARG A 91 -0.25 -18.65 5.34
N GLN A 92 0.32 -17.53 4.98
CA GLN A 92 -0.39 -16.25 4.96
C GLN A 92 -0.36 -15.70 3.54
N THR A 93 -1.52 -15.24 3.07
CA THR A 93 -1.60 -14.48 1.82
C THR A 93 -1.89 -13.03 2.15
N ILE A 94 -1.18 -12.13 1.49
CA ILE A 94 -1.35 -10.68 1.65
C ILE A 94 -1.77 -10.13 0.29
N SER A 95 -2.94 -9.49 0.25
CA SER A 95 -3.44 -8.86 -0.98
C SER A 95 -2.85 -7.45 -1.09
N LEU A 96 -2.15 -7.17 -2.18
CA LEU A 96 -1.59 -5.85 -2.43
C LEU A 96 -2.69 -4.88 -2.86
N VAL A 97 -2.64 -3.67 -2.35
CA VAL A 97 -3.63 -2.62 -2.64
C VAL A 97 -3.20 -1.81 -3.84
N GLU A 98 -4.04 -1.79 -4.88
CA GLU A 98 -3.82 -0.98 -6.07
C GLU A 98 -5.14 -0.38 -6.54
N GLY A 99 -5.11 0.92 -6.82
CA GLY A 99 -6.30 1.65 -7.24
C GLY A 99 -7.12 2.15 -6.05
N ILE A 100 -7.96 3.14 -6.30
CA ILE A 100 -8.87 3.71 -5.30
C ILE A 100 -10.27 3.19 -5.60
N GLU A 101 -10.81 2.36 -4.72
CA GLU A 101 -12.15 1.80 -4.89
C GLU A 101 -13.21 2.90 -4.75
N GLN A 102 -14.40 2.64 -5.29
CA GLN A 102 -15.46 3.66 -5.35
C GLN A 102 -15.91 4.18 -3.99
N ASP A 103 -15.96 3.33 -2.98
CA ASP A 103 -16.34 3.76 -1.63
C ASP A 103 -15.35 4.78 -1.07
N ILE A 104 -14.06 4.57 -1.30
CA ILE A 104 -13.01 5.51 -0.88
C ILE A 104 -13.06 6.78 -1.70
N SER A 105 -13.26 6.67 -3.03
CA SER A 105 -13.42 7.83 -3.92
C SER A 105 -14.59 8.70 -3.49
N LYS A 106 -15.72 8.09 -3.13
CA LYS A 106 -16.91 8.80 -2.66
C LYS A 106 -16.63 9.49 -1.33
N LYS A 107 -15.89 8.84 -0.43
CA LYS A 107 -15.54 9.44 0.85
C LYS A 107 -14.68 10.69 0.64
N ILE A 108 -13.67 10.60 -0.21
CA ILE A 108 -12.80 11.75 -0.52
C ILE A 108 -13.63 12.88 -1.13
N THR A 109 -14.46 12.58 -2.12
CA THR A 109 -15.31 13.57 -2.80
C THR A 109 -16.26 14.23 -1.82
N SER A 110 -16.88 13.46 -0.93
CA SER A 110 -17.80 13.95 0.08
C SER A 110 -17.11 14.91 1.06
N GLU A 111 -15.91 14.55 1.52
CA GLU A 111 -15.15 15.40 2.43
C GLU A 111 -14.71 16.70 1.78
N ILE A 112 -14.35 16.65 0.50
CA ILE A 112 -14.00 17.85 -0.26
C ILE A 112 -15.21 18.79 -0.36
N LYS A 113 -16.40 18.26 -0.64
CA LYS A 113 -17.64 19.05 -0.69
C LYS A 113 -17.95 19.66 0.67
N SER A 114 -17.83 18.88 1.74
CA SER A 114 -18.11 19.34 3.10
C SER A 114 -17.16 20.43 3.57
N SER A 115 -15.93 20.43 3.06
CA SER A 115 -14.92 21.43 3.43
C SER A 115 -15.19 22.80 2.83
N LYS A 116 -16.07 22.87 1.83
CA LYS A 116 -16.40 24.09 1.08
C LYS A 116 -15.19 24.72 0.39
N MET A 117 -14.15 23.95 0.14
CA MET A 117 -13.01 24.41 -0.63
C MET A 117 -13.40 24.68 -2.09
N LYS A 118 -12.74 25.65 -2.71
CA LYS A 118 -12.99 26.02 -4.11
C LYS A 118 -12.27 25.08 -5.07
N ILE A 119 -12.53 23.79 -4.94
CA ILE A 119 -11.95 22.73 -5.73
C ILE A 119 -13.03 21.77 -6.19
N GLN A 120 -12.76 21.05 -7.27
CA GLN A 120 -13.63 20.00 -7.78
C GLN A 120 -12.88 18.69 -7.83
N ALA A 121 -13.56 17.63 -7.43
CA ALA A 121 -13.02 16.27 -7.52
C ALA A 121 -13.84 15.50 -8.54
N LYS A 122 -13.16 14.86 -9.49
CA LYS A 122 -13.79 14.01 -10.51
C LYS A 122 -13.25 12.59 -10.38
N ILE A 123 -14.15 11.62 -10.31
CA ILE A 123 -13.78 10.22 -10.28
C ILE A 123 -13.48 9.78 -11.72
N ASN A 124 -12.31 9.21 -11.93
CA ASN A 124 -11.87 8.72 -13.23
C ASN A 124 -11.39 7.28 -13.07
N GLY A 125 -12.32 6.32 -13.18
CA GLY A 125 -12.02 4.92 -12.91
C GLY A 125 -11.62 4.71 -11.46
N ASN A 126 -10.42 4.22 -11.26
CA ASN A 126 -9.86 3.98 -9.92
C ASN A 126 -8.92 5.10 -9.45
N GLU A 127 -9.05 6.28 -10.06
CA GLU A 127 -8.27 7.47 -9.74
C GLU A 127 -9.18 8.68 -9.58
N LEU A 128 -8.64 9.76 -9.03
CA LEU A 128 -9.37 11.01 -8.88
C LEU A 128 -8.56 12.14 -9.51
N ARG A 129 -9.28 13.10 -10.11
CA ARG A 129 -8.66 14.34 -10.55
C ARG A 129 -9.18 15.49 -9.72
N ILE A 130 -8.28 16.31 -9.22
CA ILE A 130 -8.62 17.49 -8.41
C ILE A 130 -8.25 18.75 -9.20
N ASP A 131 -9.22 19.62 -9.42
CA ASP A 131 -9.06 20.91 -10.10
C ASP A 131 -9.35 22.05 -9.15
N GLY A 132 -8.64 23.15 -9.31
CA GLY A 132 -8.90 24.37 -8.56
C GLY A 132 -8.34 25.59 -9.28
N LYS A 133 -8.85 26.76 -8.95
CA LYS A 133 -8.37 28.01 -9.59
C LYS A 133 -7.00 28.43 -9.09
N LYS A 134 -6.66 28.10 -7.85
CA LYS A 134 -5.41 28.52 -7.21
C LYS A 134 -4.61 27.31 -6.74
N ARG A 135 -3.29 27.41 -6.86
CA ARG A 135 -2.40 26.37 -6.37
C ARG A 135 -2.54 26.14 -4.85
N ASP A 136 -2.80 27.21 -4.09
CA ASP A 136 -2.99 27.10 -2.64
C ASP A 136 -4.20 26.22 -2.30
N ASP A 137 -5.27 26.30 -3.11
CA ASP A 137 -6.43 25.45 -2.93
C ASP A 137 -6.09 23.97 -3.17
N LEU A 138 -5.21 23.71 -4.13
CA LEU A 138 -4.75 22.33 -4.39
C LEU A 138 -3.90 21.80 -3.25
N GLN A 139 -3.03 22.63 -2.66
CA GLN A 139 -2.23 22.25 -1.50
C GLN A 139 -3.13 21.90 -0.31
N SER A 140 -4.18 22.70 -0.10
CA SER A 140 -5.15 22.43 0.96
C SER A 140 -5.90 21.12 0.71
N ALA A 141 -6.21 20.82 -0.55
CA ALA A 141 -6.86 19.56 -0.92
C ALA A 141 -5.97 18.36 -0.62
N MET A 142 -4.68 18.44 -0.95
CA MET A 142 -3.72 17.38 -0.64
C MET A 142 -3.65 17.12 0.86
N GLN A 143 -3.57 18.18 1.65
CA GLN A 143 -3.52 18.08 3.11
C GLN A 143 -4.79 17.43 3.66
N LEU A 144 -5.96 17.82 3.15
CA LEU A 144 -7.22 17.23 3.56
C LEU A 144 -7.25 15.73 3.28
N ILE A 145 -6.79 15.30 2.11
CA ILE A 145 -6.78 13.89 1.73
C ILE A 145 -5.83 13.10 2.64
N GLU A 146 -4.66 13.65 2.93
CA GLU A 146 -3.71 13.02 3.85
C GLU A 146 -4.29 12.87 5.25
N ASP A 147 -4.98 13.91 5.72
CA ASP A 147 -5.57 13.92 7.07
C ASP A 147 -6.74 12.96 7.22
N LEU A 148 -7.37 12.54 6.13
CA LEU A 148 -8.47 11.57 6.17
C LEU A 148 -8.02 10.17 6.59
N LYS A 149 -6.74 9.85 6.42
CA LYS A 149 -6.17 8.54 6.78
C LYS A 149 -7.02 7.40 6.24
N ILE A 150 -7.18 7.39 4.92
CA ILE A 150 -8.09 6.46 4.23
C ILE A 150 -7.61 5.00 4.21
N GLY A 151 -6.44 4.71 4.75
CA GLY A 151 -5.95 3.34 4.95
C GLY A 151 -5.31 2.68 3.73
N ILE A 152 -5.16 3.41 2.63
CA ILE A 152 -4.48 2.92 1.43
C ILE A 152 -3.36 3.88 1.04
N PRO A 153 -2.35 3.40 0.29
CA PRO A 153 -1.33 4.30 -0.24
C PRO A 153 -1.95 5.27 -1.23
N VAL A 154 -1.57 6.53 -1.17
CA VAL A 154 -1.97 7.51 -2.18
C VAL A 154 -0.76 8.28 -2.66
N GLN A 155 -0.75 8.62 -3.94
CA GLN A 155 0.24 9.48 -4.55
C GLN A 155 -0.48 10.63 -5.25
N PHE A 156 0.15 11.79 -5.24
CA PHE A 156 -0.33 12.96 -5.96
C PHE A 156 0.61 13.20 -7.14
N ILE A 157 0.08 13.07 -8.34
CA ILE A 157 0.90 13.09 -9.57
C ILE A 157 0.22 13.95 -10.65
N ASN A 158 0.92 14.10 -11.76
CA ASN A 158 0.39 14.79 -12.96
C ASN A 158 -0.07 16.23 -12.66
N PHE A 159 0.78 16.95 -11.93
CA PHE A 159 0.50 18.37 -11.66
C PHE A 159 0.50 19.19 -12.94
N ARG A 160 -0.57 19.96 -13.14
CA ARG A 160 -0.75 20.82 -14.29
C ARG A 160 -1.15 22.22 -13.82
N ASP A 161 -0.75 23.23 -14.60
CA ASP A 161 -1.10 24.63 -14.34
C ASP A 161 -2.36 25.07 -15.06
#